data_422ad8185216e89e7a97989a36d9faa6
#
_entry.id   422ad8185216e89e7a97989a36d9faa6
#
_cell.length_a   1.000
_cell.length_b   1.000
_cell.length_c   1.000
_cell.angle_alpha   90.00
_cell.angle_beta   90.00
_cell.angle_gamma   90.00
#
_symmetry.space_group_name_H-M   'P 1'
#
loop_
_entity.id
_entity.type
_entity.pdbx_description
1 polymer ?
#
loop_
_entity_poly.entity_id
_entity_poly.type
_entity_poly.pdbx_seq_one_letter_code
_entity_poly.pdbx_strand_id
1 'polypeptide(L)'
;GGMDPADAQAVAGLLYELYLRSREITWTPYVFAEDVDIDFISRVKELSLPGVVIQPTTVRQYHTQYAAHLLGRVGLMDRSEVEYYTSLDEDGDGKADYEMDDTVGKEGVEKAFESFLRGTPGVRTVDRNTRGKILSESWITEPEPGDNIVLTIDIDLQKKVEDTLAASLPNLVSEEVEGAACVVLDVNSFDVLASASYPTFDLAN
;
A
#
# COMPACT_ATOMS: atom_id res chain seq x y z
N GLY A 1 0.64 -38.63 -0.06
CA GLY A 1 1.76 -37.81 -0.45
C GLY A 1 1.88 -36.71 0.58
N GLY A 2 3.07 -36.49 1.11
CA GLY A 2 3.32 -35.38 2.03
C GLY A 2 3.30 -34.07 1.26
N MET A 3 2.90 -33.00 1.95
CA MET A 3 2.99 -31.63 1.45
C MET A 3 4.46 -31.23 1.31
N ASP A 4 4.79 -30.42 0.31
CA ASP A 4 6.13 -29.86 0.20
C ASP A 4 6.49 -29.07 1.49
N PRO A 5 7.72 -29.12 1.99
CA PRO A 5 8.10 -28.40 3.20
C PRO A 5 7.84 -26.89 3.14
N ALA A 6 8.02 -26.25 1.99
CA ALA A 6 7.74 -24.84 1.79
C ALA A 6 6.23 -24.53 1.89
N ASP A 7 5.39 -25.37 1.25
CA ASP A 7 3.94 -25.27 1.34
C ASP A 7 3.46 -25.52 2.79
N ALA A 8 4.05 -26.48 3.47
CA ALA A 8 3.74 -26.78 4.87
C ALA A 8 4.05 -25.59 5.79
N GLN A 9 5.16 -24.91 5.57
CA GLN A 9 5.55 -23.73 6.32
C GLN A 9 4.59 -22.54 6.05
N ALA A 10 4.21 -22.31 4.78
CA ALA A 10 3.25 -21.28 4.41
C ALA A 10 1.87 -21.52 5.05
N VAL A 11 1.39 -22.77 4.99
CA VAL A 11 0.12 -23.15 5.63
C VAL A 11 0.18 -23.00 7.15
N ALA A 12 1.29 -23.38 7.79
CA ALA A 12 1.46 -23.22 9.23
C ALA A 12 1.48 -21.74 9.64
N GLY A 13 2.13 -20.88 8.87
CA GLY A 13 2.12 -19.42 9.06
C GLY A 13 0.71 -18.84 8.96
N LEU A 14 -0.01 -19.19 7.91
CA LEU A 14 -1.40 -18.77 7.72
C LEU A 14 -2.31 -19.21 8.87
N LEU A 15 -2.22 -20.48 9.29
CA LEU A 15 -3.03 -20.99 10.41
C LEU A 15 -2.69 -20.28 11.72
N TYR A 16 -1.43 -19.93 11.94
CA TYR A 16 -1.00 -19.19 13.13
C TYR A 16 -1.56 -17.76 13.11
N GLU A 17 -1.49 -17.06 11.99
CA GLU A 17 -2.09 -15.72 11.82
C GLU A 17 -3.60 -15.74 12.04
N LEU A 18 -4.31 -16.69 11.43
CA LEU A 18 -5.75 -16.84 11.63
C LEU A 18 -6.08 -17.15 13.11
N TYR A 19 -5.25 -17.95 13.79
CA TYR A 19 -5.42 -18.23 15.21
C TYR A 19 -5.25 -16.98 16.07
N LEU A 20 -4.22 -16.17 15.83
CA LEU A 20 -4.00 -14.93 16.54
C LEU A 20 -5.17 -13.97 16.34
N ARG A 21 -5.56 -13.73 15.08
CA ARG A 21 -6.67 -12.83 14.71
C ARG A 21 -8.01 -13.29 15.29
N SER A 22 -8.28 -14.58 15.34
CA SER A 22 -9.51 -15.11 15.94
C SER A 22 -9.70 -14.75 17.41
N ARG A 23 -8.63 -14.36 18.10
CA ARG A 23 -8.66 -13.94 19.50
C ARG A 23 -8.81 -12.45 19.70
N GLU A 24 -8.39 -11.65 18.73
CA GLU A 24 -8.31 -10.19 18.84
C GLU A 24 -9.30 -9.48 17.89
N ILE A 25 -9.48 -10.01 16.68
CA ILE A 25 -10.24 -9.36 15.61
C ILE A 25 -11.16 -10.40 14.95
N THR A 26 -12.34 -10.60 15.50
CA THR A 26 -13.28 -11.64 15.02
C THR A 26 -14.14 -11.23 13.82
N TRP A 27 -14.17 -9.96 13.45
CA TRP A 27 -15.12 -9.41 12.47
C TRP A 27 -14.48 -8.97 11.16
N THR A 28 -13.17 -8.72 11.13
CA THR A 28 -12.47 -8.27 9.94
C THR A 28 -11.92 -9.46 9.15
N PRO A 29 -12.18 -9.56 7.84
CA PRO A 29 -11.61 -10.60 7.00
C PRO A 29 -10.07 -10.52 7.01
N TYR A 30 -9.44 -11.69 7.00
CA TYR A 30 -8.00 -11.76 6.78
C TYR A 30 -7.71 -11.69 5.29
N VAL A 31 -6.92 -10.71 4.87
CA VAL A 31 -6.46 -10.62 3.48
C VAL A 31 -5.38 -11.67 3.27
N PHE A 32 -5.69 -12.69 2.50
CA PHE A 32 -4.81 -13.82 2.21
C PHE A 32 -3.90 -13.57 1.02
N ALA A 33 -4.42 -12.91 0.00
CA ALA A 33 -3.69 -12.55 -1.21
C ALA A 33 -4.30 -11.30 -1.84
N GLU A 34 -3.47 -10.42 -2.35
CA GLU A 34 -3.83 -9.21 -3.08
C GLU A 34 -3.33 -9.29 -4.52
N ASP A 35 -3.86 -8.45 -5.40
CA ASP A 35 -3.50 -8.34 -6.82
C ASP A 35 -3.44 -9.70 -7.55
N VAL A 36 -4.41 -10.58 -7.25
CA VAL A 36 -4.50 -11.90 -7.83
C VAL A 36 -5.08 -11.87 -9.24
N ASP A 37 -4.56 -12.71 -10.12
CA ASP A 37 -5.01 -12.81 -11.49
C ASP A 37 -6.41 -13.47 -11.64
N ILE A 38 -7.00 -13.33 -12.82
CA ILE A 38 -8.34 -13.85 -13.11
C ILE A 38 -8.40 -15.39 -13.05
N ASP A 39 -7.30 -16.08 -13.33
CA ASP A 39 -7.22 -17.53 -13.28
C ASP A 39 -7.24 -18.03 -11.84
N PHE A 40 -6.52 -17.35 -10.95
CA PHE A 40 -6.59 -17.62 -9.51
C PHE A 40 -7.99 -17.36 -8.95
N ILE A 41 -8.60 -16.20 -9.30
CA ILE A 41 -9.97 -15.86 -8.91
C ILE A 41 -10.95 -16.95 -9.36
N SER A 42 -10.83 -17.42 -10.60
CA SER A 42 -11.70 -18.45 -11.15
C SER A 42 -11.58 -19.77 -10.40
N ARG A 43 -10.36 -20.20 -10.11
CA ARG A 43 -10.09 -21.43 -9.34
C ARG A 43 -10.66 -21.37 -7.93
N VAL A 44 -10.48 -20.24 -7.24
CA VAL A 44 -11.03 -20.06 -5.88
C VAL A 44 -12.56 -20.08 -5.91
N LYS A 45 -13.19 -19.44 -6.90
CA LYS A 45 -14.65 -19.50 -7.08
C LYS A 45 -15.18 -20.90 -7.37
N GLU A 46 -14.48 -21.68 -8.22
CA GLU A 46 -14.83 -23.06 -8.52
C GLU A 46 -14.77 -23.98 -7.29
N LEU A 47 -13.76 -23.79 -6.43
CA LEU A 47 -13.62 -24.54 -5.18
C LEU A 47 -14.74 -24.27 -4.17
N SER A 48 -15.45 -23.15 -4.32
CA SER A 48 -16.56 -22.73 -3.46
C SER A 48 -16.25 -22.86 -1.96
N LEU A 49 -15.05 -22.42 -1.55
CA LEU A 49 -14.56 -22.58 -0.19
C LEU A 49 -15.39 -21.74 0.79
N PRO A 50 -15.99 -22.34 1.83
CA PRO A 50 -16.77 -21.58 2.79
C PRO A 50 -15.85 -20.66 3.59
N GLY A 51 -16.26 -19.38 3.74
CA GLY A 51 -15.52 -18.36 4.46
C GLY A 51 -14.47 -17.60 3.62
N VAL A 52 -14.25 -18.02 2.37
CA VAL A 52 -13.39 -17.28 1.44
C VAL A 52 -14.24 -16.28 0.65
N VAL A 53 -13.83 -15.02 0.65
CA VAL A 53 -14.52 -13.92 -0.06
C VAL A 53 -13.51 -13.28 -1.01
N ILE A 54 -13.94 -12.98 -2.23
CA ILE A 54 -13.17 -12.24 -3.21
C ILE A 54 -13.79 -10.85 -3.30
N GLN A 55 -12.99 -9.83 -3.05
CA GLN A 55 -13.42 -8.44 -3.10
C GLN A 55 -12.53 -7.65 -4.07
N PRO A 56 -13.10 -6.76 -4.88
CA PRO A 56 -12.30 -5.77 -5.58
C PRO A 56 -11.70 -4.80 -4.56
N THR A 57 -10.45 -4.48 -4.72
CA THR A 57 -9.74 -3.47 -3.93
C THR A 57 -8.89 -2.61 -4.86
N THR A 58 -8.48 -1.46 -4.37
CA THR A 58 -7.51 -0.61 -5.07
C THR A 58 -6.12 -0.98 -4.58
N VAL A 59 -5.20 -1.15 -5.52
CA VAL A 59 -3.79 -1.44 -5.25
C VAL A 59 -2.96 -0.25 -5.72
N ARG A 60 -2.03 0.20 -4.88
CA ARG A 60 -1.09 1.25 -5.27
C ARG A 60 -0.10 0.69 -6.29
N GLN A 61 -0.03 1.30 -7.47
CA GLN A 61 0.93 0.94 -8.50
C GLN A 61 1.91 2.08 -8.75
N TYR A 62 3.20 1.75 -8.66
CA TYR A 62 4.26 2.69 -8.98
C TYR A 62 4.74 2.42 -10.41
N HIS A 63 4.54 3.39 -11.30
CA HIS A 63 4.94 3.29 -12.72
C HIS A 63 6.39 3.72 -12.96
N THR A 64 7.13 3.99 -11.89
CA THR A 64 8.56 4.33 -11.92
C THR A 64 9.29 3.63 -10.80
N GLN A 65 10.54 3.27 -11.05
CA GLN A 65 11.47 2.78 -10.02
C GLN A 65 12.33 3.92 -9.43
N TYR A 66 12.19 5.13 -9.98
CA TYR A 66 12.93 6.31 -9.56
C TYR A 66 12.13 7.14 -8.57
N ALA A 67 12.83 8.05 -7.88
CA ALA A 67 12.25 8.92 -6.84
C ALA A 67 11.66 8.15 -5.63
N ALA A 68 12.14 6.95 -5.34
CA ALA A 68 11.58 6.09 -4.30
C ALA A 68 11.50 6.78 -2.94
N HIS A 69 12.58 7.42 -2.48
CA HIS A 69 12.60 8.15 -1.21
C HIS A 69 11.69 9.39 -1.20
N LEU A 70 11.47 10.00 -2.37
CA LEU A 70 10.60 11.17 -2.49
C LEU A 70 9.14 10.77 -2.52
N LEU A 71 8.79 9.78 -3.34
CA LEU A 71 7.41 9.27 -3.44
C LEU A 71 7.00 8.60 -2.14
N GLY A 72 7.90 7.80 -1.58
CA GLY A 72 7.59 7.02 -0.41
C GLY A 72 6.78 5.78 -0.74
N ARG A 73 6.24 5.14 0.27
CA ARG A 73 5.45 3.92 0.15
C ARG A 73 4.24 3.93 1.06
N VAL A 74 3.26 3.14 0.73
CA VAL A 74 2.10 2.84 1.57
C VAL A 74 2.32 1.55 2.37
N GLY A 75 1.60 1.37 3.45
CA GLY A 75 1.64 0.16 4.25
C GLY A 75 0.59 0.16 5.36
N LEU A 76 0.35 -0.99 5.96
CA LEU A 76 -0.57 -1.11 7.10
C LEU A 76 -0.13 -0.21 8.25
N MET A 77 -1.09 0.34 8.97
CA MET A 77 -0.82 1.15 10.15
C MET A 77 -0.10 0.37 11.24
N ASP A 78 0.88 0.99 11.87
CA ASP A 78 1.44 0.48 13.11
C ASP A 78 0.55 0.87 14.31
N ARG A 79 0.88 0.36 15.50
CA ARG A 79 0.04 0.58 16.69
C ARG A 79 -0.12 2.06 17.07
N SER A 80 0.90 2.86 16.83
CA SER A 80 0.86 4.30 17.14
C SER A 80 0.07 5.09 16.09
N GLU A 81 0.17 4.68 14.85
CA GLU A 81 -0.58 5.24 13.74
C GLU A 81 -2.07 4.90 13.83
N VAL A 82 -2.44 3.69 14.25
CA VAL A 82 -3.83 3.31 14.49
C VAL A 82 -4.50 4.29 15.48
N GLU A 83 -3.86 4.58 16.62
CA GLU A 83 -4.42 5.50 17.61
C GLU A 83 -4.65 6.91 17.03
N TYR A 84 -3.71 7.38 16.21
CA TYR A 84 -3.79 8.68 15.55
C TYR A 84 -4.89 8.69 14.46
N TYR A 85 -4.77 7.82 13.46
CA TYR A 85 -5.65 7.86 12.29
C TYR A 85 -7.12 7.50 12.62
N THR A 86 -7.36 6.52 13.51
CA THR A 86 -8.74 6.19 13.93
C THR A 86 -9.38 7.23 14.86
N SER A 87 -8.64 8.27 15.25
CA SER A 87 -9.19 9.43 15.94
C SER A 87 -9.60 10.57 15.01
N LEU A 88 -9.26 10.49 13.74
CA LEU A 88 -9.60 11.51 12.75
C LEU A 88 -11.07 11.38 12.32
N ASP A 89 -11.74 12.50 12.22
CA ASP A 89 -13.10 12.69 11.76
C ASP A 89 -13.10 14.06 11.03
N GLU A 90 -12.54 14.08 9.81
CA GLU A 90 -12.31 15.32 9.06
C GLU A 90 -13.60 15.86 8.45
N ASP A 91 -14.56 15.00 8.15
CA ASP A 91 -15.88 15.38 7.61
C ASP A 91 -16.92 15.71 8.70
N GLY A 92 -16.61 15.37 9.96
CA GLY A 92 -17.44 15.69 11.12
C GLY A 92 -18.72 14.86 11.22
N ASP A 93 -18.77 13.69 10.61
CA ASP A 93 -19.94 12.79 10.64
C ASP A 93 -20.04 11.98 11.94
N GLY A 94 -19.04 12.08 12.81
CA GLY A 94 -18.93 11.40 14.10
C GLY A 94 -18.41 9.98 14.03
N LYS A 95 -17.80 9.59 12.90
CA LYS A 95 -17.12 8.32 12.70
C LYS A 95 -15.65 8.58 12.38
N ALA A 96 -14.84 7.58 12.63
CA ALA A 96 -13.45 7.64 12.20
C ALA A 96 -13.34 7.50 10.69
N ASP A 97 -12.51 8.34 10.08
CA ASP A 97 -12.21 8.27 8.64
C ASP A 97 -11.39 7.05 8.26
N TYR A 98 -10.70 6.44 9.22
CA TYR A 98 -9.81 5.31 9.03
C TYR A 98 -10.23 4.10 9.85
N GLU A 99 -10.16 2.93 9.25
CA GLU A 99 -10.30 1.64 9.92
C GLU A 99 -8.91 1.08 10.33
N MET A 100 -8.89 0.18 11.31
CA MET A 100 -7.63 -0.34 11.91
C MET A 100 -6.73 -1.10 10.92
N ASP A 101 -7.28 -1.59 9.83
CA ASP A 101 -6.62 -2.37 8.78
C ASP A 101 -6.40 -1.58 7.49
N ASP A 102 -6.65 -0.27 7.53
CA ASP A 102 -6.35 0.61 6.40
C ASP A 102 -4.85 0.72 6.14
N THR A 103 -4.53 0.94 4.87
CA THR A 103 -3.19 1.24 4.39
C THR A 103 -3.01 2.75 4.33
N VAL A 104 -1.91 3.24 4.90
CA VAL A 104 -1.56 4.67 4.94
C VAL A 104 -0.17 4.93 4.36
N GLY A 105 0.09 6.15 3.96
CA GLY A 105 1.41 6.61 3.54
C GLY A 105 2.41 6.55 4.69
N LYS A 106 3.52 5.83 4.51
CA LYS A 106 4.54 5.63 5.54
C LYS A 106 5.63 6.70 5.50
N GLU A 107 5.94 7.19 4.34
CA GLU A 107 7.00 8.17 4.11
C GLU A 107 6.79 8.93 2.80
N GLY A 108 7.58 9.97 2.59
CA GLY A 108 7.59 10.76 1.34
C GLY A 108 6.27 11.48 1.07
N VAL A 109 5.96 11.61 -0.21
CA VAL A 109 4.73 12.24 -0.73
C VAL A 109 3.49 11.47 -0.29
N GLU A 110 3.56 10.13 -0.28
CA GLU A 110 2.45 9.29 0.18
C GLU A 110 2.01 9.66 1.60
N LYS A 111 2.97 9.88 2.51
CA LYS A 111 2.67 10.28 3.89
C LYS A 111 2.27 11.75 4.01
N ALA A 112 2.99 12.62 3.30
CA ALA A 112 2.79 14.06 3.43
C ALA A 112 1.43 14.53 2.88
N PHE A 113 0.89 13.78 1.91
CA PHE A 113 -0.36 14.10 1.23
C PHE A 113 -1.40 12.99 1.37
N GLU A 114 -1.31 12.18 2.43
CA GLU A 114 -2.21 11.07 2.70
C GLU A 114 -3.69 11.48 2.61
N SER A 115 -4.09 12.56 3.27
CA SER A 115 -5.48 13.04 3.29
C SER A 115 -6.02 13.44 1.90
N PHE A 116 -5.12 13.84 0.98
CA PHE A 116 -5.50 14.16 -0.41
C PHE A 116 -5.52 12.93 -1.30
N LEU A 117 -4.58 12.00 -1.07
CA LEU A 117 -4.39 10.82 -1.95
C LEU A 117 -5.34 9.68 -1.64
N ARG A 118 -5.86 9.60 -0.42
CA ARG A 118 -6.67 8.48 0.06
C ARG A 118 -8.02 8.36 -0.65
N GLY A 119 -8.72 9.47 -0.88
CA GLY A 119 -10.11 9.46 -1.33
C GLY A 119 -11.10 9.03 -0.23
N THR A 120 -12.35 8.83 -0.61
CA THR A 120 -13.43 8.47 0.32
C THR A 120 -13.87 7.03 0.08
N PRO A 121 -13.89 6.15 1.09
CA PRO A 121 -14.33 4.78 0.94
C PRO A 121 -15.82 4.70 0.64
N GLY A 122 -16.21 3.76 -0.22
CA GLY A 122 -17.62 3.49 -0.52
C GLY A 122 -18.23 2.54 0.50
N VAL A 123 -19.55 2.68 0.70
CA VAL A 123 -20.35 1.80 1.56
C VAL A 123 -21.32 0.99 0.71
N ARG A 124 -21.29 -0.33 0.85
CA ARG A 124 -22.22 -1.21 0.13
C ARG A 124 -22.99 -2.14 1.06
N THR A 125 -24.22 -2.42 0.70
CA THR A 125 -25.03 -3.46 1.33
C THR A 125 -24.88 -4.77 0.56
N VAL A 126 -24.65 -5.86 1.31
CA VAL A 126 -24.54 -7.21 0.76
C VAL A 126 -25.52 -8.12 1.48
N ASP A 127 -26.55 -8.58 0.77
CA ASP A 127 -27.49 -9.57 1.29
C ASP A 127 -26.92 -10.98 1.09
N ARG A 128 -26.87 -11.76 2.16
CA ARG A 128 -26.37 -13.13 2.14
C ARG A 128 -27.43 -14.09 2.66
N ASN A 129 -27.51 -15.28 2.06
CA ASN A 129 -28.31 -16.33 2.62
C ASN A 129 -27.63 -16.97 3.85
N THR A 130 -28.33 -17.87 4.53
CA THR A 130 -27.83 -18.60 5.70
C THR A 130 -26.60 -19.49 5.42
N ARG A 131 -26.24 -19.70 4.16
CA ARG A 131 -25.04 -20.42 3.72
C ARG A 131 -23.90 -19.49 3.30
N GLY A 132 -24.04 -18.16 3.53
CA GLY A 132 -23.02 -17.16 3.19
C GLY A 132 -22.99 -16.75 1.71
N LYS A 133 -23.87 -17.31 0.83
CA LYS A 133 -23.91 -16.92 -0.58
C LYS A 133 -24.54 -15.53 -0.73
N ILE A 134 -23.87 -14.65 -1.46
CA ILE A 134 -24.38 -13.33 -1.81
C ILE A 134 -25.61 -13.47 -2.71
N LEU A 135 -26.69 -12.82 -2.32
CA LEU A 135 -27.97 -12.79 -3.04
C LEU A 135 -28.13 -11.49 -3.82
N SER A 136 -27.77 -10.38 -3.20
CA SER A 136 -27.79 -9.05 -3.82
C SER A 136 -26.66 -8.20 -3.25
N GLU A 137 -26.26 -7.20 -4.03
CA GLU A 137 -25.24 -6.24 -3.67
C GLU A 137 -25.61 -4.89 -4.28
N SER A 138 -25.56 -3.83 -3.47
CA SER A 138 -25.84 -2.47 -3.92
C SER A 138 -25.00 -1.46 -3.15
N TRP A 139 -24.54 -0.42 -3.82
CA TRP A 139 -23.85 0.69 -3.18
C TRP A 139 -24.88 1.56 -2.42
N ILE A 140 -24.55 1.90 -1.19
CA ILE A 140 -25.21 2.98 -0.43
C ILE A 140 -24.50 4.29 -0.78
N THR A 141 -23.17 4.29 -0.77
CA THR A 141 -22.30 5.38 -1.17
C THR A 141 -21.23 4.81 -2.09
N GLU A 142 -21.04 5.39 -3.26
CA GLU A 142 -19.96 4.99 -4.17
C GLU A 142 -18.62 5.51 -3.66
N PRO A 143 -17.52 4.77 -3.83
CA PRO A 143 -16.19 5.26 -3.46
C PRO A 143 -15.76 6.41 -4.37
N GLU A 144 -15.14 7.42 -3.80
CA GLU A 144 -14.56 8.54 -4.53
C GLU A 144 -13.03 8.45 -4.50
N PRO A 145 -12.34 8.55 -5.66
CA PRO A 145 -10.88 8.54 -5.71
C PRO A 145 -10.32 9.78 -5.03
N GLY A 146 -9.10 9.66 -4.49
CA GLY A 146 -8.37 10.80 -3.97
C GLY A 146 -7.92 11.77 -5.06
N ASP A 147 -7.39 12.89 -4.63
CA ASP A 147 -6.90 13.97 -5.49
C ASP A 147 -5.57 13.61 -6.17
N ASN A 148 -5.27 14.34 -7.25
CA ASN A 148 -3.99 14.21 -7.94
C ASN A 148 -2.98 15.22 -7.36
N ILE A 149 -1.80 14.75 -7.04
CA ILE A 149 -0.67 15.59 -6.63
C ILE A 149 0.28 15.76 -7.81
N VAL A 150 0.55 17.00 -8.16
CA VAL A 150 1.52 17.35 -9.21
C VAL A 150 2.78 17.88 -8.55
N LEU A 151 3.90 17.21 -8.79
CA LEU A 151 5.21 17.60 -8.30
C LEU A 151 5.97 18.41 -9.34
N THR A 152 6.90 19.24 -8.89
CA THR A 152 7.82 20.00 -9.74
C THR A 152 8.99 19.14 -10.27
N ILE A 153 9.03 17.87 -9.89
CA ILE A 153 10.09 16.93 -10.24
C ILE A 153 10.08 16.64 -11.76
N ASP A 154 11.22 16.84 -12.39
CA ASP A 154 11.50 16.37 -13.73
C ASP A 154 11.99 14.92 -13.64
N ILE A 155 11.18 13.97 -14.08
CA ILE A 155 11.48 12.55 -13.91
C ILE A 155 12.71 12.10 -14.70
N ASP A 156 13.00 12.72 -15.84
CA ASP A 156 14.19 12.41 -16.64
C ASP A 156 15.47 12.93 -15.96
N LEU A 157 15.38 14.11 -15.36
CA LEU A 157 16.48 14.64 -14.54
C LEU A 157 16.67 13.82 -13.27
N GLN A 158 15.60 13.45 -12.57
CA GLN A 158 15.64 12.59 -11.39
C GLN A 158 16.36 11.28 -11.68
N LYS A 159 15.96 10.60 -12.76
CA LYS A 159 16.60 9.38 -13.24
C LYS A 159 18.09 9.59 -13.48
N LYS A 160 18.45 10.66 -14.19
CA LYS A 160 19.88 10.95 -14.49
C LYS A 160 20.69 11.19 -13.24
N VAL A 161 20.12 11.85 -12.23
CA VAL A 161 20.78 12.10 -10.95
C VAL A 161 20.99 10.79 -10.19
N GLU A 162 19.94 9.94 -10.06
CA GLU A 162 20.03 8.66 -9.36
C GLU A 162 21.01 7.71 -10.03
N ASP A 163 20.95 7.56 -11.35
CA ASP A 163 21.90 6.74 -12.13
C ASP A 163 23.34 7.22 -11.94
N THR A 164 23.55 8.56 -11.88
CA THR A 164 24.87 9.15 -11.66
C THR A 164 25.38 8.87 -10.25
N LEU A 165 24.54 9.00 -9.22
CA LEU A 165 24.89 8.65 -7.85
C LEU A 165 25.27 7.18 -7.74
N ALA A 166 24.42 6.29 -8.28
CA ALA A 166 24.66 4.85 -8.28
C ALA A 166 25.96 4.43 -9.00
N ALA A 167 26.29 5.09 -10.10
CA ALA A 167 27.52 4.82 -10.86
C ALA A 167 28.77 5.39 -10.21
N SER A 168 28.65 6.53 -9.52
CA SER A 168 29.80 7.27 -9.00
C SER A 168 30.23 6.81 -7.61
N LEU A 169 29.28 6.51 -6.73
CA LEU A 169 29.56 6.18 -5.34
C LEU A 169 30.46 4.96 -5.16
N PRO A 170 30.24 3.82 -5.83
CA PRO A 170 31.13 2.66 -5.69
C PRO A 170 32.58 2.94 -6.02
N ASN A 171 32.85 4.00 -6.81
CA ASN A 171 34.18 4.41 -7.19
C ASN A 171 34.80 5.48 -6.26
N LEU A 172 33.98 6.15 -5.48
CA LEU A 172 34.40 7.23 -4.57
C LEU A 172 34.57 6.73 -3.13
N VAL A 173 34.09 5.54 -2.85
CA VAL A 173 33.93 5.04 -1.49
C VAL A 173 35.27 4.62 -0.90
N SER A 174 35.71 5.37 0.11
CA SER A 174 36.45 4.80 1.23
C SER A 174 35.43 4.00 2.07
N GLU A 175 35.84 3.00 2.83
CA GLU A 175 34.99 2.16 3.69
C GLU A 175 34.07 2.95 4.68
N GLU A 176 34.17 4.26 4.69
CA GLU A 176 33.47 5.18 5.59
C GLU A 176 32.26 5.90 4.96
N VAL A 177 32.02 5.81 3.62
CA VAL A 177 30.91 6.47 2.94
C VAL A 177 29.82 5.47 2.60
N GLU A 178 28.70 5.53 3.31
CA GLU A 178 27.59 4.59 3.15
C GLU A 178 26.49 5.10 2.21
N GLY A 179 26.45 6.40 1.92
CA GLY A 179 25.40 6.98 1.07
C GLY A 179 25.69 8.39 0.57
N ALA A 180 24.84 8.88 -0.32
CA ALA A 180 24.88 10.24 -0.82
C ALA A 180 23.47 10.74 -1.17
N ALA A 181 23.31 12.08 -1.20
CA ALA A 181 22.11 12.73 -1.65
C ALA A 181 22.43 13.88 -2.60
N CYS A 182 21.49 14.17 -3.50
CA CYS A 182 21.59 15.29 -4.43
C CYS A 182 20.22 15.94 -4.58
N VAL A 183 20.17 17.28 -4.47
CA VAL A 183 18.98 18.07 -4.74
C VAL A 183 19.31 19.07 -5.84
N VAL A 184 18.42 19.16 -6.83
CA VAL A 184 18.53 20.10 -7.96
C VAL A 184 17.36 21.06 -7.90
N LEU A 185 17.66 22.36 -7.88
CA LEU A 185 16.69 23.44 -7.81
C LEU A 185 16.77 24.30 -9.08
N ASP A 186 15.62 24.77 -9.56
CA ASP A 186 15.59 25.90 -10.52
C ASP A 186 15.94 27.19 -9.80
N VAL A 187 16.93 27.91 -10.32
CA VAL A 187 17.44 29.14 -9.66
C VAL A 187 16.50 30.35 -9.79
N ASN A 188 15.50 30.29 -10.67
CA ASN A 188 14.55 31.36 -10.89
C ASN A 188 13.23 31.14 -10.12
N SER A 189 12.69 29.92 -10.16
CA SER A 189 11.42 29.58 -9.51
C SER A 189 11.61 28.96 -8.12
N PHE A 190 12.81 28.47 -7.82
CA PHE A 190 13.12 27.66 -6.63
C PHE A 190 12.41 26.32 -6.56
N ASP A 191 11.84 25.85 -7.69
CA ASP A 191 11.25 24.52 -7.77
C ASP A 191 12.30 23.44 -7.58
N VAL A 192 11.91 22.37 -6.86
CA VAL A 192 12.74 21.17 -6.76
C VAL A 192 12.54 20.35 -8.02
N LEU A 193 13.57 20.26 -8.86
CA LEU A 193 13.56 19.53 -10.11
C LEU A 193 13.99 18.08 -9.94
N ALA A 194 14.87 17.80 -8.99
CA ALA A 194 15.26 16.44 -8.61
C ALA A 194 15.66 16.39 -7.13
N SER A 195 15.35 15.26 -6.48
CA SER A 195 15.77 14.96 -5.10
C SER A 195 16.07 13.47 -5.02
N ALA A 196 17.34 13.12 -5.00
CA ALA A 196 17.81 11.76 -5.06
C ALA A 196 18.64 11.40 -3.83
N SER A 197 18.48 10.18 -3.35
CA SER A 197 19.28 9.58 -2.30
C SER A 197 19.80 8.22 -2.74
N TYR A 198 21.00 7.87 -2.30
CA TYR A 198 21.62 6.58 -2.54
C TYR A 198 22.11 5.98 -1.21
N PRO A 199 21.92 4.70 -0.93
CA PRO A 199 21.22 3.72 -1.76
C PRO A 199 19.71 4.00 -1.87
N THR A 200 19.10 3.52 -2.95
CA THR A 200 17.66 3.57 -3.17
C THR A 200 17.00 2.21 -2.89
N PHE A 201 15.69 2.16 -2.88
CA PHE A 201 14.92 0.92 -2.73
C PHE A 201 13.91 0.78 -3.87
N ASP A 202 13.40 -0.44 -4.05
CA ASP A 202 12.38 -0.72 -5.06
C ASP A 202 10.99 -0.41 -4.49
N LEU A 203 10.24 0.46 -5.17
CA LEU A 203 8.86 0.81 -4.80
C LEU A 203 7.86 -0.33 -5.04
N ALA A 204 8.21 -1.32 -5.86
CA ALA A 204 7.34 -2.43 -6.22
C ALA A 204 7.44 -3.63 -5.25
N ASN A 205 8.39 -3.61 -4.30
CA ASN A 205 8.63 -4.69 -3.33
C ASN A 205 8.49 -4.21 -1.90
#